data_e9d447d5512033f91dfe3a7c47dce82a
#
_entry.id   e9d447d5512033f91dfe3a7c47dce82a
#
_cell.length_a   1.000
_cell.length_b   1.000
_cell.length_c   1.000
_cell.angle_alpha   90.00
_cell.angle_beta   90.00
_cell.angle_gamma   90.00
#
_symmetry.space_group_name_H-M   'P 1'
#
loop_
_entity.id
_entity.type
_entity.pdbx_description
1 polymer ?
#
loop_
_entity_poly.entity_id
_entity_poly.type
_entity_poly.pdbx_seq_one_letter_code
_entity_poly.pdbx_strand_id
1 'polypeptide(L)'
;MDKKTIVTGANPYMPLWEHVPDGEPRVFTYNGETRIYLYGSHDTKKTDYCGPDYVVWSAPVDDLTNWTCHGVCYTASDGGDLYAPDVVQKGDTFYMYAAENRGSSIMLVTSKTPWGPFSNPVKTELGFDPGILVDDDGKVYAFWGFCECHAAELNDDMATIKKETIRRHIIGHSKPFWIKEDDGHVIPEDGFFEASSPRKVNGKYVFVYSKRYEYRKPELGVMGSCNGFLSYKWSDSPLGDYKEGGDISFNGGEIITGPDGDGIMTYQWGNNHGSLMKINDQWYVFYHRQTGCDEFARQAMVEPVDVAVGKDGKIYIGKIEYEGGEPVKSDVVDMTSQGFYKDGLDAFAIISAGYTCHMYDGTGKHNYLDNAEGTNRDVRRAHIKPVYEGNSAPVVDIQSGATIGFRYLNFGNGGASKATITGDFPKGFKVSIRLDSYDGKVVATKAAEEDAKEIVFELDEKITGKHAVYFEFVTENDETRSVLDTFTFD
;
A
#
# COMPACT_ATOMS: atom_id res chain seq x y z
N MET A 1 -0.78 34.87 1.36
CA MET A 1 -1.03 33.95 0.22
C MET A 1 -1.76 32.76 0.79
N ASP A 2 -2.81 32.31 0.13
CA ASP A 2 -3.48 31.08 0.56
C ASP A 2 -2.51 29.90 0.41
N LYS A 3 -2.38 29.10 1.47
CA LYS A 3 -1.51 27.93 1.46
C LYS A 3 -2.10 26.87 0.53
N LYS A 4 -1.23 26.20 -0.23
CA LYS A 4 -1.61 25.07 -1.08
C LYS A 4 -2.03 23.88 -0.21
N THR A 5 -3.09 23.18 -0.60
CA THR A 5 -3.49 21.90 -0.01
C THR A 5 -3.02 20.76 -0.90
N ILE A 6 -2.47 19.72 -0.33
CA ILE A 6 -2.12 18.49 -1.05
C ILE A 6 -3.40 17.69 -1.28
N VAL A 7 -3.63 17.23 -2.50
CA VAL A 7 -4.85 16.48 -2.88
C VAL A 7 -4.52 15.11 -3.43
N THR A 8 -3.50 15.00 -4.30
CA THR A 8 -3.08 13.75 -4.93
C THR A 8 -1.57 13.64 -4.95
N GLY A 9 -1.05 12.43 -5.11
CA GLY A 9 0.38 12.14 -5.25
C GLY A 9 1.13 11.88 -3.95
N ALA A 10 0.59 12.28 -2.79
CA ALA A 10 1.07 11.86 -1.47
C ALA A 10 0.52 10.45 -1.15
N ASN A 11 0.97 9.80 -0.09
CA ASN A 11 0.41 8.51 0.33
C ASN A 11 -0.66 8.65 1.41
N PRO A 12 -1.94 8.32 1.09
CA PRO A 12 -2.48 7.75 -0.18
C PRO A 12 -2.31 8.70 -1.37
N TYR A 13 -1.98 8.14 -2.58
CA TYR A 13 -1.70 9.02 -3.72
C TYR A 13 -2.95 9.45 -4.51
N MET A 14 -4.11 8.88 -4.23
CA MET A 14 -5.43 9.37 -4.65
C MET A 14 -6.00 10.32 -3.60
N PRO A 15 -7.09 11.06 -3.90
CA PRO A 15 -7.77 11.87 -2.89
C PRO A 15 -8.14 11.04 -1.66
N LEU A 16 -8.07 11.63 -0.46
CA LEU A 16 -8.26 10.91 0.81
C LEU A 16 -9.65 10.27 1.00
N TRP A 17 -10.63 10.64 0.18
CA TRP A 17 -11.95 10.01 0.15
C TRP A 17 -12.02 8.78 -0.76
N GLU A 18 -11.01 8.57 -1.63
CA GLU A 18 -10.98 7.46 -2.58
C GLU A 18 -10.30 6.21 -2.00
N HIS A 19 -10.90 5.06 -2.22
CA HIS A 19 -10.45 3.80 -1.68
C HIS A 19 -10.37 2.75 -2.79
N VAL A 20 -9.23 2.72 -3.48
CA VAL A 20 -8.92 1.76 -4.56
C VAL A 20 -7.73 0.90 -4.15
N PRO A 21 -7.96 -0.16 -3.37
CA PRO A 21 -6.93 -1.15 -3.04
C PRO A 21 -6.66 -2.12 -4.19
N ASP A 22 -5.78 -3.08 -3.95
CA ASP A 22 -5.47 -4.19 -4.85
C ASP A 22 -4.98 -3.70 -6.22
N GLY A 23 -4.20 -2.59 -6.21
CA GLY A 23 -3.88 -1.83 -7.42
C GLY A 23 -2.91 -2.54 -8.34
N GLU A 24 -3.35 -2.79 -9.59
CA GLU A 24 -2.53 -3.20 -10.72
C GLU A 24 -2.19 -1.99 -11.59
N PRO A 25 -0.98 -1.43 -11.46
CA PRO A 25 -0.52 -0.31 -12.29
C PRO A 25 -0.14 -0.77 -13.68
N ARG A 26 -0.54 0.01 -14.68
CA ARG A 26 -0.18 -0.24 -16.09
C ARG A 26 0.18 1.07 -16.78
N VAL A 27 1.28 1.09 -17.52
CA VAL A 27 1.65 2.23 -18.35
C VAL A 27 1.23 1.96 -19.78
N PHE A 28 0.37 2.81 -20.31
CA PHE A 28 -0.12 2.73 -21.69
C PHE A 28 0.09 4.05 -22.41
N THR A 29 0.36 3.95 -23.72
CA THR A 29 0.31 5.09 -24.62
C THR A 29 -0.99 5.02 -25.44
N TYR A 30 -1.83 6.03 -25.28
CA TYR A 30 -3.09 6.12 -26.00
C TYR A 30 -3.22 7.53 -26.62
N ASN A 31 -3.54 7.58 -27.92
CA ASN A 31 -3.62 8.83 -28.69
C ASN A 31 -2.38 9.75 -28.57
N GLY A 32 -1.20 9.15 -28.42
CA GLY A 32 0.07 9.87 -28.30
C GLY A 32 0.43 10.38 -26.90
N GLU A 33 -0.41 10.15 -25.91
CA GLU A 33 -0.15 10.45 -24.50
C GLU A 33 0.19 9.17 -23.74
N THR A 34 1.30 9.18 -22.99
CA THR A 34 1.69 8.07 -22.10
C THR A 34 1.30 8.39 -20.68
N ARG A 35 0.50 7.51 -20.08
CA ARG A 35 0.02 7.66 -18.70
C ARG A 35 0.18 6.35 -17.95
N ILE A 36 0.32 6.45 -16.64
CA ILE A 36 0.07 5.34 -15.74
C ILE A 36 -1.41 5.29 -15.44
N TYR A 37 -1.99 4.09 -15.53
CA TYR A 37 -3.37 3.78 -15.14
C TYR A 37 -3.33 2.84 -13.95
N LEU A 38 -4.23 3.05 -13.00
CA LEU A 38 -4.43 2.13 -11.89
C LEU A 38 -5.81 1.48 -12.00
N TYR A 39 -5.79 0.15 -11.89
CA TYR A 39 -6.97 -0.69 -11.81
C TYR A 39 -6.92 -1.45 -10.49
N GLY A 40 -7.99 -1.42 -9.71
CA GLY A 40 -8.04 -2.06 -8.40
C GLY A 40 -9.47 -2.33 -7.98
N SER A 41 -9.65 -3.03 -6.89
CA SER A 41 -10.94 -3.10 -6.21
C SER A 41 -11.41 -1.70 -5.82
N HIS A 42 -12.69 -1.55 -5.50
CA HIS A 42 -13.24 -0.27 -5.05
C HIS A 42 -13.97 -0.46 -3.73
N ASP A 43 -13.38 -0.04 -2.61
CA ASP A 43 -13.94 -0.19 -1.25
C ASP A 43 -15.01 0.88 -0.99
N THR A 44 -16.13 0.79 -1.70
CA THR A 44 -17.22 1.77 -1.64
C THR A 44 -17.88 1.86 -0.26
N LYS A 45 -17.96 0.74 0.45
CA LYS A 45 -18.61 0.63 1.77
C LYS A 45 -17.71 1.08 2.92
N LYS A 46 -16.38 0.92 2.79
CA LYS A 46 -15.35 1.20 3.83
C LYS A 46 -15.55 0.44 5.16
N THR A 47 -16.45 -0.52 5.18
CA THR A 47 -16.79 -1.39 6.34
C THR A 47 -16.93 -2.85 5.93
N ASP A 48 -16.62 -3.17 4.68
CA ASP A 48 -16.55 -4.49 4.05
C ASP A 48 -15.64 -4.37 2.84
N TYR A 49 -15.14 -5.49 2.34
CA TYR A 49 -14.28 -5.52 1.16
C TYR A 49 -15.06 -5.14 -0.10
N CYS A 50 -14.45 -4.28 -0.90
CA CYS A 50 -14.79 -4.00 -2.28
C CYS A 50 -16.19 -3.37 -2.47
N GLY A 51 -16.64 -3.38 -3.70
CA GLY A 51 -17.93 -2.86 -4.14
C GLY A 51 -18.30 -3.42 -5.51
N PRO A 52 -19.41 -2.98 -6.10
CA PRO A 52 -19.96 -3.55 -7.33
C PRO A 52 -19.31 -3.02 -8.61
N ASP A 53 -18.36 -2.11 -8.52
CA ASP A 53 -17.75 -1.48 -9.68
C ASP A 53 -16.22 -1.30 -9.52
N TYR A 54 -15.56 -1.06 -10.67
CA TYR A 54 -14.19 -0.57 -10.73
C TYR A 54 -14.17 0.85 -11.25
N VAL A 55 -13.32 1.69 -10.66
CA VAL A 55 -12.99 3.03 -11.16
C VAL A 55 -11.56 3.04 -11.69
N VAL A 56 -11.29 3.88 -12.68
CA VAL A 56 -9.93 4.04 -13.22
C VAL A 56 -9.40 5.42 -12.87
N TRP A 57 -8.21 5.41 -12.31
CA TRP A 57 -7.42 6.61 -12.08
C TRP A 57 -6.16 6.57 -12.97
N SER A 58 -5.71 7.73 -13.44
CA SER A 58 -4.46 7.83 -14.18
C SER A 58 -3.72 9.12 -13.91
N ALA A 59 -2.38 9.09 -14.11
CA ALA A 59 -1.54 10.27 -14.10
C ALA A 59 -0.62 10.28 -15.33
N PRO A 60 -0.23 11.47 -15.85
CA PRO A 60 0.82 11.56 -16.85
C PRO A 60 2.13 11.03 -16.29
N VAL A 61 2.93 10.32 -17.08
CA VAL A 61 4.21 9.76 -16.62
C VAL A 61 5.27 10.82 -16.28
N ASP A 62 5.07 12.06 -16.71
CA ASP A 62 5.91 13.23 -16.42
C ASP A 62 5.41 14.05 -15.21
N ASP A 63 4.18 13.79 -14.72
CA ASP A 63 3.64 14.41 -13.50
C ASP A 63 2.80 13.40 -12.69
N LEU A 64 3.47 12.58 -11.90
CA LEU A 64 2.86 11.54 -11.06
C LEU A 64 2.11 12.10 -9.84
N THR A 65 2.12 13.40 -9.62
CA THR A 65 1.33 14.04 -8.57
C THR A 65 -0.06 14.47 -9.04
N ASN A 66 -0.35 14.37 -10.35
CA ASN A 66 -1.58 14.85 -10.99
C ASN A 66 -2.49 13.69 -11.42
N TRP A 67 -3.15 13.07 -10.46
CA TRP A 67 -4.07 11.97 -10.71
C TRP A 67 -5.47 12.47 -11.10
N THR A 68 -6.04 11.83 -12.11
CA THR A 68 -7.37 12.14 -12.65
C THR A 68 -8.24 10.90 -12.63
N CYS A 69 -9.46 11.02 -12.11
CA CYS A 69 -10.49 9.99 -12.15
C CYS A 69 -11.17 9.96 -13.53
N HIS A 70 -11.27 8.77 -14.12
CA HIS A 70 -12.04 8.54 -15.35
C HIS A 70 -13.47 8.01 -15.07
N GLY A 71 -13.81 7.80 -13.79
CA GLY A 71 -15.09 7.25 -13.37
C GLY A 71 -15.14 5.73 -13.45
N VAL A 72 -16.36 5.20 -13.36
CA VAL A 72 -16.62 3.76 -13.39
C VAL A 72 -16.29 3.20 -14.78
N CYS A 73 -15.43 2.19 -14.81
CA CYS A 73 -15.00 1.53 -16.04
C CYS A 73 -15.67 0.16 -16.30
N TYR A 74 -16.12 -0.48 -15.22
CA TYR A 74 -16.86 -1.76 -15.25
C TYR A 74 -17.74 -1.88 -14.01
N THR A 75 -18.89 -2.51 -14.17
CA THR A 75 -19.82 -2.85 -13.08
C THR A 75 -20.13 -4.35 -13.16
N ALA A 76 -20.14 -5.03 -12.01
CA ALA A 76 -20.42 -6.46 -11.93
C ALA A 76 -21.72 -6.82 -12.64
N SER A 77 -21.70 -7.84 -13.47
CA SER A 77 -22.86 -8.27 -14.27
C SER A 77 -24.00 -8.79 -13.41
N ASP A 78 -23.70 -9.30 -12.23
CA ASP A 78 -24.64 -9.82 -11.23
C ASP A 78 -24.96 -8.82 -10.09
N GLY A 79 -24.34 -7.62 -10.13
CA GLY A 79 -24.45 -6.61 -9.08
C GLY A 79 -23.75 -6.96 -7.76
N GLY A 80 -22.93 -8.01 -7.76
CA GLY A 80 -22.11 -8.41 -6.62
C GLY A 80 -20.83 -7.61 -6.48
N ASP A 81 -20.03 -7.92 -5.46
CA ASP A 81 -18.74 -7.26 -5.23
C ASP A 81 -17.67 -7.78 -6.20
N LEU A 82 -16.88 -6.84 -6.74
CA LEU A 82 -15.74 -7.06 -7.62
C LEU A 82 -14.44 -7.02 -6.82
N TYR A 83 -13.63 -8.09 -6.92
CA TYR A 83 -12.32 -8.18 -6.28
C TYR A 83 -11.20 -7.76 -7.24
N ALA A 84 -9.96 -7.99 -6.87
CA ALA A 84 -8.78 -7.52 -7.60
C ALA A 84 -8.81 -7.83 -9.11
N PRO A 85 -8.81 -6.80 -9.98
CA PRO A 85 -8.73 -6.96 -11.43
C PRO A 85 -7.28 -6.91 -11.92
N ASP A 86 -7.06 -7.35 -13.15
CA ASP A 86 -5.88 -6.96 -13.92
C ASP A 86 -6.27 -6.49 -15.33
N VAL A 87 -5.45 -5.61 -15.92
CA VAL A 87 -5.68 -5.10 -17.28
C VAL A 87 -4.39 -5.16 -18.08
N VAL A 88 -4.48 -5.73 -19.29
CA VAL A 88 -3.36 -5.73 -20.25
C VAL A 88 -3.81 -5.23 -21.61
N GLN A 89 -2.85 -4.76 -22.40
CA GLN A 89 -3.07 -4.39 -23.80
C GLN A 89 -2.47 -5.44 -24.74
N LYS A 90 -3.24 -5.87 -25.74
CA LYS A 90 -2.73 -6.65 -26.87
C LYS A 90 -3.27 -6.07 -28.17
N GLY A 91 -2.37 -5.60 -29.01
CA GLY A 91 -2.76 -4.82 -30.20
C GLY A 91 -3.46 -3.50 -29.81
N ASP A 92 -4.62 -3.26 -30.37
CA ASP A 92 -5.45 -2.06 -30.13
C ASP A 92 -6.55 -2.27 -29.08
N THR A 93 -6.51 -3.39 -28.37
CA THR A 93 -7.55 -3.79 -27.43
C THR A 93 -6.99 -3.91 -26.01
N PHE A 94 -7.74 -3.37 -25.06
CA PHE A 94 -7.50 -3.51 -23.63
C PHE A 94 -8.38 -4.64 -23.12
N TYR A 95 -7.77 -5.56 -22.37
CA TYR A 95 -8.39 -6.76 -21.81
C TYR A 95 -8.34 -6.64 -20.28
N MET A 96 -9.51 -6.54 -19.65
CA MET A 96 -9.63 -6.55 -18.20
C MET A 96 -10.13 -7.93 -17.74
N TYR A 97 -9.48 -8.46 -16.71
CA TYR A 97 -9.90 -9.66 -16.02
C TYR A 97 -10.61 -9.25 -14.75
N ALA A 98 -11.93 -9.16 -14.85
CA ALA A 98 -12.80 -8.73 -13.75
C ALA A 98 -13.14 -9.90 -12.84
N ALA A 99 -12.85 -9.74 -11.55
CA ALA A 99 -13.06 -10.78 -10.55
C ALA A 99 -14.45 -10.64 -9.92
N GLU A 100 -15.47 -11.18 -10.60
CA GLU A 100 -16.87 -11.19 -10.14
C GLU A 100 -17.12 -12.21 -9.04
N ASN A 101 -18.25 -12.05 -8.36
CA ASN A 101 -18.70 -12.92 -7.29
C ASN A 101 -17.60 -13.17 -6.25
N ARG A 102 -17.02 -12.07 -5.73
CA ARG A 102 -15.92 -12.08 -4.77
C ARG A 102 -14.72 -12.92 -5.23
N GLY A 103 -14.34 -12.78 -6.50
CA GLY A 103 -13.19 -13.45 -7.10
C GLY A 103 -13.40 -14.92 -7.49
N SER A 104 -14.59 -15.48 -7.30
CA SER A 104 -14.87 -16.87 -7.67
C SER A 104 -15.16 -17.07 -9.17
N SER A 105 -15.36 -15.99 -9.92
CA SER A 105 -15.62 -16.00 -11.36
C SER A 105 -14.84 -14.90 -12.06
N ILE A 106 -13.84 -15.26 -12.85
CA ILE A 106 -13.04 -14.28 -13.59
C ILE A 106 -13.63 -14.11 -14.98
N MET A 107 -14.09 -12.88 -15.26
CA MET A 107 -14.66 -12.49 -16.55
C MET A 107 -13.65 -11.66 -17.34
N LEU A 108 -13.38 -12.06 -18.56
CA LEU A 108 -12.65 -11.24 -19.53
C LEU A 108 -13.62 -10.24 -20.16
N VAL A 109 -13.33 -8.95 -20.00
CA VAL A 109 -14.06 -7.85 -20.63
C VAL A 109 -13.11 -6.97 -21.41
N THR A 110 -13.58 -6.31 -22.46
CA THR A 110 -12.71 -5.58 -23.39
C THR A 110 -13.13 -4.13 -23.59
N SER A 111 -12.14 -3.30 -23.93
CA SER A 111 -12.34 -1.91 -24.33
C SER A 111 -11.36 -1.48 -25.41
N LYS A 112 -11.69 -0.40 -26.15
CA LYS A 112 -10.76 0.28 -27.09
C LYS A 112 -10.06 1.49 -26.44
N THR A 113 -10.37 1.80 -25.20
CA THR A 113 -9.70 2.83 -24.42
C THR A 113 -9.18 2.25 -23.11
N PRO A 114 -8.07 2.74 -22.56
CA PRO A 114 -7.54 2.20 -21.31
C PRO A 114 -8.45 2.46 -20.09
N TRP A 115 -9.33 3.44 -20.15
CA TRP A 115 -10.26 3.76 -19.06
C TRP A 115 -11.68 3.17 -19.24
N GLY A 116 -11.89 2.30 -20.23
CA GLY A 116 -13.20 1.69 -20.48
C GLY A 116 -14.15 2.62 -21.29
N PRO A 117 -15.49 2.38 -21.25
CA PRO A 117 -16.10 1.27 -20.52
C PRO A 117 -15.66 -0.10 -21.06
N PHE A 118 -15.45 -1.03 -20.15
CA PHE A 118 -15.19 -2.43 -20.52
C PHE A 118 -16.52 -3.17 -20.67
N SER A 119 -16.60 -4.07 -21.64
CA SER A 119 -17.86 -4.75 -22.02
C SER A 119 -17.59 -6.13 -22.61
N ASN A 120 -18.68 -6.81 -23.01
CA ASN A 120 -18.66 -8.14 -23.65
C ASN A 120 -18.01 -9.21 -22.76
N PRO A 121 -18.57 -9.48 -21.56
CA PRO A 121 -17.99 -10.43 -20.62
C PRO A 121 -17.96 -11.86 -21.19
N VAL A 122 -16.80 -12.49 -21.08
CA VAL A 122 -16.55 -13.89 -21.41
C VAL A 122 -15.95 -14.56 -20.18
N LYS A 123 -16.53 -15.67 -19.73
CA LYS A 123 -15.99 -16.41 -18.60
C LYS A 123 -14.66 -17.03 -18.96
N THR A 124 -13.65 -16.83 -18.11
CA THR A 124 -12.31 -17.42 -18.28
C THR A 124 -12.18 -18.77 -17.57
N GLU A 125 -11.05 -19.44 -17.81
CA GLU A 125 -10.64 -20.63 -17.05
C GLU A 125 -9.74 -20.29 -15.85
N LEU A 126 -9.56 -19.00 -15.55
CA LEU A 126 -8.71 -18.52 -14.44
C LEU A 126 -9.45 -18.58 -13.11
N GLY A 127 -8.68 -18.61 -12.05
CA GLY A 127 -9.15 -18.52 -10.67
C GLY A 127 -8.84 -17.17 -10.02
N PHE A 128 -8.93 -17.14 -8.69
CA PHE A 128 -8.84 -15.98 -7.82
C PHE A 128 -7.56 -15.15 -8.06
N ASP A 129 -7.68 -13.83 -7.97
CA ASP A 129 -6.60 -12.84 -8.10
C ASP A 129 -5.72 -13.08 -9.34
N PRO A 130 -6.28 -12.97 -10.56
CA PRO A 130 -5.53 -13.21 -11.77
C PRO A 130 -4.53 -12.09 -12.05
N GLY A 131 -3.28 -12.46 -12.31
CA GLY A 131 -2.24 -11.57 -12.82
C GLY A 131 -1.81 -11.98 -14.23
N ILE A 132 -1.70 -11.03 -15.15
CA ILE A 132 -1.46 -11.30 -16.57
C ILE A 132 -0.15 -10.68 -17.03
N LEU A 133 0.65 -11.45 -17.74
CA LEU A 133 1.87 -11.01 -18.39
C LEU A 133 1.76 -11.17 -19.91
N VAL A 134 1.83 -10.07 -20.65
CA VAL A 134 2.07 -10.09 -22.08
C VAL A 134 3.58 -9.99 -22.29
N ASP A 135 4.19 -11.04 -22.84
CA ASP A 135 5.63 -11.10 -23.06
C ASP A 135 6.03 -10.46 -24.39
N ASP A 136 7.32 -10.18 -24.57
CA ASP A 136 7.88 -9.50 -25.75
C ASP A 136 7.67 -10.31 -27.05
N ASP A 137 7.53 -11.63 -26.96
CA ASP A 137 7.22 -12.51 -28.09
C ASP A 137 5.71 -12.57 -28.44
N GLY A 138 4.89 -11.82 -27.70
CA GLY A 138 3.44 -11.74 -27.88
C GLY A 138 2.65 -12.87 -27.23
N LYS A 139 3.32 -13.82 -26.56
CA LYS A 139 2.65 -14.80 -25.71
C LYS A 139 2.10 -14.14 -24.48
N VAL A 140 1.04 -14.73 -23.93
CA VAL A 140 0.39 -14.22 -22.73
C VAL A 140 0.35 -15.32 -21.70
N TYR A 141 0.76 -14.97 -20.48
CA TYR A 141 0.79 -15.86 -19.34
C TYR A 141 -0.14 -15.34 -18.26
N ALA A 142 -0.90 -16.24 -17.64
CA ALA A 142 -1.75 -15.94 -16.50
C ALA A 142 -1.27 -16.68 -15.26
N PHE A 143 -1.34 -15.99 -14.14
CA PHE A 143 -1.08 -16.51 -12.80
C PHE A 143 -2.31 -16.27 -11.95
N TRP A 144 -2.68 -17.21 -11.08
CA TRP A 144 -3.88 -17.07 -10.26
C TRP A 144 -3.85 -18.02 -9.07
N GLY A 145 -4.63 -17.70 -8.06
CA GLY A 145 -4.85 -18.61 -6.93
C GLY A 145 -5.11 -17.91 -5.61
N PHE A 146 -5.54 -18.72 -4.65
CA PHE A 146 -5.68 -18.35 -3.25
C PHE A 146 -5.05 -19.46 -2.40
N CYS A 147 -4.05 -19.10 -1.59
CA CYS A 147 -3.18 -20.03 -0.86
C CYS A 147 -2.38 -21.02 -1.73
N GLU A 148 -2.72 -21.14 -2.99
CA GLU A 148 -2.05 -21.96 -3.99
C GLU A 148 -1.93 -21.17 -5.29
N CYS A 149 -0.73 -21.07 -5.85
CA CYS A 149 -0.50 -20.34 -7.09
C CYS A 149 -0.38 -21.28 -8.28
N HIS A 150 -1.14 -21.00 -9.32
CA HIS A 150 -1.09 -21.68 -10.60
C HIS A 150 -0.69 -20.70 -11.71
N ALA A 151 -0.11 -21.21 -12.79
CA ALA A 151 0.18 -20.42 -13.98
C ALA A 151 0.04 -21.25 -15.25
N ALA A 152 -0.27 -20.58 -16.36
CA ALA A 152 -0.33 -21.18 -17.69
C ALA A 152 -0.15 -20.12 -18.79
N GLU A 153 0.22 -20.56 -20.01
CA GLU A 153 0.09 -19.72 -21.21
C GLU A 153 -1.39 -19.67 -21.65
N LEU A 154 -1.88 -18.50 -22.00
CA LEU A 154 -3.23 -18.33 -22.56
C LEU A 154 -3.26 -18.66 -24.05
N ASN A 155 -4.41 -19.09 -24.51
CA ASN A 155 -4.73 -19.16 -25.93
C ASN A 155 -4.96 -17.74 -26.51
N ASP A 156 -5.04 -17.64 -27.82
CA ASP A 156 -5.24 -16.35 -28.51
C ASP A 156 -6.56 -15.67 -28.18
N ASP A 157 -7.54 -16.41 -27.65
CA ASP A 157 -8.82 -15.87 -27.15
C ASP A 157 -8.67 -15.09 -25.84
N MET A 158 -7.49 -15.10 -25.20
CA MET A 158 -7.20 -14.42 -23.93
C MET A 158 -8.04 -14.92 -22.74
N ALA A 159 -8.89 -15.94 -22.91
CA ALA A 159 -9.83 -16.44 -21.90
C ALA A 159 -9.53 -17.87 -21.45
N THR A 160 -9.00 -18.69 -22.34
CA THR A 160 -8.73 -20.11 -22.08
C THR A 160 -7.23 -20.38 -21.97
N ILE A 161 -6.87 -21.42 -21.20
CA ILE A 161 -5.46 -21.80 -20.99
C ILE A 161 -5.01 -22.88 -21.95
N LYS A 162 -3.74 -22.85 -22.34
CA LYS A 162 -3.08 -23.99 -23.00
C LYS A 162 -2.81 -25.06 -21.96
N LYS A 163 -3.64 -26.11 -21.93
CA LYS A 163 -3.65 -27.15 -20.88
C LYS A 163 -2.31 -27.82 -20.65
N GLU A 164 -1.52 -27.99 -21.71
CA GLU A 164 -0.18 -28.62 -21.65
C GLU A 164 0.88 -27.73 -20.95
N THR A 165 0.60 -26.44 -20.80
CA THR A 165 1.53 -25.48 -20.18
C THR A 165 1.27 -25.27 -18.69
N ILE A 166 0.17 -25.80 -18.16
CA ILE A 166 -0.24 -25.52 -16.78
C ILE A 166 0.84 -25.95 -15.77
N ARG A 167 1.17 -25.02 -14.90
CA ARG A 167 2.03 -25.23 -13.71
C ARG A 167 1.17 -25.04 -12.47
N ARG A 168 1.00 -26.12 -11.70
CA ARG A 168 0.35 -26.06 -10.39
C ARG A 168 1.39 -25.83 -9.32
N HIS A 169 1.06 -25.03 -8.31
CA HIS A 169 1.96 -24.70 -7.21
C HIS A 169 3.32 -24.17 -7.70
N ILE A 170 3.28 -23.20 -8.63
CA ILE A 170 4.49 -22.68 -9.29
C ILE A 170 5.48 -22.03 -8.31
N ILE A 171 4.99 -21.60 -7.13
CA ILE A 171 5.79 -21.17 -5.98
C ILE A 171 5.26 -21.84 -4.71
N GLY A 172 5.94 -21.66 -3.57
CA GLY A 172 5.48 -22.16 -2.27
C GLY A 172 4.06 -21.69 -1.95
N HIS A 173 3.30 -22.50 -1.23
CA HIS A 173 1.89 -22.23 -0.91
C HIS A 173 1.68 -22.10 0.60
N SER A 174 0.56 -21.45 1.00
CA SER A 174 0.07 -21.39 2.36
C SER A 174 -1.29 -22.08 2.48
N LYS A 175 -1.65 -22.52 3.68
CA LYS A 175 -3.00 -22.98 3.96
C LYS A 175 -3.91 -21.78 4.33
N PRO A 176 -5.20 -21.84 4.01
CA PRO A 176 -6.16 -20.88 4.52
C PRO A 176 -6.12 -20.82 6.06
N PHE A 177 -6.18 -19.63 6.63
CA PHE A 177 -6.07 -19.43 8.09
C PHE A 177 -7.24 -20.06 8.89
N TRP A 178 -8.36 -20.33 8.23
CA TRP A 178 -9.51 -21.02 8.85
C TRP A 178 -9.38 -22.56 8.92
N ILE A 179 -8.40 -23.12 8.26
CA ILE A 179 -8.10 -24.56 8.34
C ILE A 179 -7.19 -24.78 9.55
N LYS A 180 -7.75 -25.40 10.60
CA LYS A 180 -6.95 -25.84 11.75
C LYS A 180 -6.04 -27.00 11.33
N GLU A 181 -4.77 -26.90 11.69
CA GLU A 181 -3.81 -27.93 11.44
C GLU A 181 -3.83 -28.96 12.57
N ASP A 182 -4.36 -30.15 12.28
CA ASP A 182 -4.33 -31.29 13.21
C ASP A 182 -3.06 -32.14 13.06
N ASP A 183 -2.26 -31.92 12.00
CA ASP A 183 -1.14 -32.76 11.59
C ASP A 183 0.24 -32.18 11.92
N GLY A 184 0.33 -31.02 12.54
CA GLY A 184 1.58 -30.32 12.85
C GLY A 184 2.35 -29.83 11.60
N HIS A 185 1.66 -29.72 10.46
CA HIS A 185 2.26 -29.24 9.23
C HIS A 185 2.68 -27.76 9.37
N VAL A 186 3.95 -27.50 9.06
CA VAL A 186 4.52 -26.16 9.06
C VAL A 186 4.24 -25.51 7.71
N ILE A 187 3.53 -24.37 7.70
CA ILE A 187 3.37 -23.57 6.50
C ILE A 187 4.70 -22.87 6.21
N PRO A 188 5.22 -22.94 4.97
CA PRO A 188 6.45 -22.27 4.61
C PRO A 188 6.35 -20.76 4.86
N GLU A 189 7.43 -20.15 5.35
CA GLU A 189 7.50 -18.68 5.58
C GLU A 189 7.34 -17.87 4.29
N ASP A 190 7.68 -18.47 3.16
CA ASP A 190 7.57 -17.92 1.82
C ASP A 190 6.26 -18.27 1.12
N GLY A 191 5.27 -18.70 1.86
CA GLY A 191 3.99 -19.17 1.35
C GLY A 191 3.23 -18.11 0.57
N PHE A 192 2.84 -18.47 -0.65
CA PHE A 192 1.91 -17.67 -1.44
C PHE A 192 0.55 -17.65 -0.76
N PHE A 193 0.02 -16.44 -0.54
CA PHE A 193 -1.33 -16.26 -0.02
C PHE A 193 -2.30 -15.87 -1.14
N GLU A 194 -2.05 -14.73 -1.83
CA GLU A 194 -2.88 -14.19 -2.91
C GLU A 194 -2.10 -13.14 -3.71
N ALA A 195 -2.79 -12.32 -4.51
CA ALA A 195 -2.23 -11.15 -5.18
C ALA A 195 -1.21 -11.49 -6.27
N SER A 196 -1.61 -12.30 -7.24
CA SER A 196 -0.73 -12.70 -8.35
C SER A 196 -0.37 -11.52 -9.24
N SER A 197 0.89 -11.11 -9.29
CA SER A 197 1.33 -9.99 -10.13
C SER A 197 2.66 -10.29 -10.84
N PRO A 198 2.63 -10.91 -12.03
CA PRO A 198 3.83 -11.18 -12.82
C PRO A 198 4.32 -9.93 -13.54
N ARG A 199 5.64 -9.74 -13.56
CA ARG A 199 6.31 -8.65 -14.29
C ARG A 199 7.58 -9.13 -14.95
N LYS A 200 7.97 -8.46 -16.06
CA LYS A 200 9.29 -8.59 -16.63
C LYS A 200 10.16 -7.44 -16.15
N VAL A 201 11.21 -7.74 -15.42
CA VAL A 201 12.06 -6.78 -14.72
C VAL A 201 13.51 -7.05 -15.08
N ASN A 202 14.15 -6.13 -15.81
CA ASN A 202 15.55 -6.24 -16.24
C ASN A 202 15.87 -7.61 -16.89
N GLY A 203 14.96 -8.12 -17.74
CA GLY A 203 15.12 -9.39 -18.45
C GLY A 203 14.84 -10.65 -17.63
N LYS A 204 14.42 -10.49 -16.37
CA LYS A 204 13.94 -11.59 -15.50
C LYS A 204 12.43 -11.57 -15.40
N TYR A 205 11.82 -12.72 -15.13
CA TYR A 205 10.42 -12.83 -14.77
C TYR A 205 10.31 -12.75 -13.27
N VAL A 206 9.67 -11.70 -12.78
CA VAL A 206 9.46 -11.44 -11.36
C VAL A 206 7.99 -11.66 -11.05
N PHE A 207 7.72 -12.47 -10.06
CA PHE A 207 6.38 -12.73 -9.56
C PHE A 207 6.23 -12.09 -8.19
N VAL A 208 5.44 -11.01 -8.13
CA VAL A 208 5.08 -10.32 -6.89
C VAL A 208 3.81 -10.93 -6.34
N TYR A 209 3.74 -11.09 -5.03
CA TYR A 209 2.60 -11.72 -4.36
C TYR A 209 2.48 -11.29 -2.90
N SER A 210 1.27 -11.43 -2.35
CA SER A 210 1.03 -11.34 -0.92
C SER A 210 1.58 -12.59 -0.25
N LYS A 211 2.57 -12.39 0.64
CA LYS A 211 3.20 -13.47 1.41
C LYS A 211 2.52 -13.62 2.75
N ARG A 212 2.28 -14.85 3.13
CA ARG A 212 1.76 -15.17 4.44
C ARG A 212 2.85 -15.73 5.36
N TYR A 213 3.04 -15.04 6.49
CA TYR A 213 3.75 -15.56 7.65
C TYR A 213 2.73 -16.18 8.61
N GLU A 214 2.89 -17.47 8.95
CA GLU A 214 1.95 -18.19 9.83
C GLU A 214 2.38 -18.19 11.28
N TYR A 215 3.66 -18.07 11.53
CA TYR A 215 4.21 -18.21 12.87
C TYR A 215 4.74 -16.90 13.40
N ARG A 216 4.87 -16.87 14.72
CA ARG A 216 5.43 -15.73 15.43
C ARG A 216 6.81 -15.38 14.89
N LYS A 217 6.95 -14.13 14.46
CA LYS A 217 8.19 -13.46 14.05
C LYS A 217 8.31 -12.19 14.88
N PRO A 218 8.62 -12.31 16.19
CA PRO A 218 8.60 -11.15 17.09
C PRO A 218 9.48 -10.00 16.62
N GLU A 219 10.61 -10.32 15.98
CA GLU A 219 11.53 -9.34 15.40
C GLU A 219 10.92 -8.51 14.25
N LEU A 220 9.91 -9.05 13.58
CA LEU A 220 9.14 -8.37 12.53
C LEU A 220 7.79 -7.84 13.03
N GLY A 221 7.54 -7.86 14.34
CA GLY A 221 6.25 -7.48 14.89
C GLY A 221 5.11 -8.47 14.58
N VAL A 222 5.41 -9.64 14.01
CA VAL A 222 4.41 -10.66 13.67
C VAL A 222 4.20 -11.58 14.86
N MET A 223 3.03 -11.52 15.50
CA MET A 223 2.67 -12.29 16.69
C MET A 223 1.70 -13.44 16.41
N GLY A 224 1.37 -13.67 15.16
CA GLY A 224 0.47 -14.72 14.68
C GLY A 224 0.57 -14.83 13.16
N SER A 225 -0.56 -15.13 12.51
CA SER A 225 -0.64 -15.12 11.05
C SER A 225 -0.64 -13.68 10.52
N CYS A 226 0.16 -13.40 9.50
CA CYS A 226 0.27 -12.07 8.89
C CYS A 226 0.44 -12.19 7.37
N ASN A 227 -0.36 -11.47 6.60
CA ASN A 227 -0.30 -11.35 5.14
C ASN A 227 -0.11 -9.89 4.67
N GLY A 228 0.47 -9.06 5.53
CA GLY A 228 0.77 -7.64 5.23
C GLY A 228 2.03 -7.40 4.39
N PHE A 229 2.76 -8.45 4.01
CA PHE A 229 3.98 -8.34 3.20
C PHE A 229 3.71 -8.59 1.73
N LEU A 230 4.25 -7.72 0.86
CA LEU A 230 4.46 -8.04 -0.55
C LEU A 230 5.87 -8.57 -0.72
N SER A 231 5.96 -9.75 -1.34
CA SER A 231 7.22 -10.46 -1.59
C SER A 231 7.36 -10.75 -3.07
N TYR A 232 8.55 -11.17 -3.48
CA TYR A 232 8.77 -11.59 -4.86
C TYR A 232 9.62 -12.85 -4.94
N LYS A 233 9.37 -13.60 -6.00
CA LYS A 233 10.26 -14.65 -6.52
C LYS A 233 10.61 -14.30 -7.96
N TRP A 234 11.68 -14.89 -8.49
CA TRP A 234 12.15 -14.61 -9.83
C TRP A 234 12.59 -15.86 -10.59
N SER A 235 12.49 -15.79 -11.91
CA SER A 235 12.89 -16.87 -12.82
C SER A 235 13.50 -16.32 -14.11
N ASP A 236 14.18 -17.19 -14.84
CA ASP A 236 14.69 -16.91 -16.20
C ASP A 236 13.65 -17.21 -17.29
N SER A 237 12.49 -17.76 -16.92
CA SER A 237 11.39 -18.14 -17.81
C SER A 237 10.04 -17.86 -17.14
N PRO A 238 8.99 -17.46 -17.89
CA PRO A 238 7.69 -17.12 -17.31
C PRO A 238 7.02 -18.28 -16.56
N LEU A 239 7.19 -19.51 -17.05
CA LEU A 239 6.66 -20.73 -16.40
C LEU A 239 7.79 -21.61 -15.83
N GLY A 240 8.98 -21.06 -15.61
CA GLY A 240 10.12 -21.79 -15.08
C GLY A 240 10.14 -21.89 -13.57
N ASP A 241 11.24 -22.45 -13.07
CA ASP A 241 11.46 -22.60 -11.65
C ASP A 241 11.75 -21.22 -11.03
N TYR A 242 10.87 -20.77 -10.17
CA TYR A 242 11.02 -19.50 -9.44
C TYR A 242 11.96 -19.68 -8.26
N LYS A 243 12.94 -18.80 -8.18
CA LYS A 243 13.96 -18.73 -7.13
C LYS A 243 13.57 -17.70 -6.08
N GLU A 244 14.12 -17.85 -4.86
CA GLU A 244 13.90 -16.89 -3.78
C GLU A 244 14.31 -15.48 -4.19
N GLY A 245 13.44 -14.52 -3.89
CA GLY A 245 13.67 -13.11 -3.98
C GLY A 245 13.82 -12.47 -2.62
N GLY A 246 12.77 -11.87 -2.11
CA GLY A 246 12.70 -11.18 -0.83
C GLY A 246 11.36 -10.50 -0.60
N ASP A 247 11.27 -9.75 0.47
CA ASP A 247 10.12 -8.90 0.78
C ASP A 247 10.38 -7.49 0.20
N ILE A 248 9.34 -6.85 -0.35
CA ILE A 248 9.45 -5.53 -1.01
C ILE A 248 8.85 -4.44 -0.14
N SER A 249 7.62 -4.67 0.36
CA SER A 249 6.90 -3.72 1.17
C SER A 249 6.12 -4.41 2.28
N PHE A 250 5.81 -3.65 3.32
CA PHE A 250 5.00 -4.07 4.45
C PHE A 250 4.01 -2.96 4.82
N ASN A 251 2.72 -3.28 4.94
CA ASN A 251 1.71 -2.27 5.23
C ASN A 251 1.47 -1.99 6.71
N GLY A 252 2.18 -2.69 7.61
CA GLY A 252 2.15 -2.46 9.07
C GLY A 252 3.05 -1.32 9.57
N GLY A 253 3.61 -0.53 8.68
CA GLY A 253 4.44 0.62 9.00
C GLY A 253 5.88 0.30 9.34
N GLU A 254 6.52 1.22 10.04
CA GLU A 254 7.83 1.00 10.64
C GLU A 254 7.75 -0.04 11.75
N ILE A 255 8.77 -0.86 11.86
CA ILE A 255 8.90 -1.81 12.97
C ILE A 255 9.90 -1.22 13.96
N ILE A 256 9.42 -0.83 15.13
CA ILE A 256 10.25 -0.31 16.22
C ILE A 256 10.52 -1.41 17.25
N THR A 257 11.61 -1.27 18.02
CA THR A 257 11.91 -2.22 19.11
C THR A 257 11.09 -1.87 20.35
N GLY A 258 10.26 -2.80 20.79
CA GLY A 258 9.48 -2.68 22.01
C GLY A 258 10.30 -2.90 23.30
N PRO A 259 9.67 -2.67 24.46
CA PRO A 259 10.32 -2.82 25.77
C PRO A 259 10.89 -4.23 26.03
N ASP A 260 10.27 -5.26 25.47
CA ASP A 260 10.67 -6.66 25.62
C ASP A 260 11.69 -7.11 24.55
N GLY A 261 12.12 -6.20 23.67
CA GLY A 261 13.01 -6.48 22.54
C GLY A 261 12.31 -6.97 21.28
N ASP A 262 11.01 -7.20 21.34
CA ASP A 262 10.19 -7.59 20.19
C ASP A 262 9.92 -6.39 19.26
N GLY A 263 9.65 -6.65 17.99
CA GLY A 263 9.22 -5.63 17.05
C GLY A 263 7.78 -5.17 17.32
N ILE A 264 7.54 -3.89 17.19
CA ILE A 264 6.20 -3.29 17.28
C ILE A 264 5.87 -2.62 15.95
N MET A 265 4.77 -3.00 15.33
CA MET A 265 4.25 -2.33 14.15
C MET A 265 3.67 -0.98 14.50
N THR A 266 4.03 0.04 13.74
CA THR A 266 3.61 1.43 13.97
C THR A 266 2.47 1.87 13.07
N TYR A 267 1.85 0.92 12.38
CA TYR A 267 0.66 1.14 11.59
C TYR A 267 -0.26 -0.08 11.68
N GLN A 268 -1.52 0.10 11.33
CA GLN A 268 -2.47 -0.99 11.25
C GLN A 268 -2.16 -1.83 10.02
N TRP A 269 -1.90 -3.11 10.17
CA TRP A 269 -1.70 -4.00 9.05
C TRP A 269 -2.98 -4.77 8.69
N GLY A 270 -3.05 -5.27 7.49
CA GLY A 270 -4.07 -6.18 7.01
C GLY A 270 -3.57 -6.92 5.78
N ASN A 271 -4.47 -7.48 4.98
CA ASN A 271 -4.06 -8.03 3.70
C ASN A 271 -3.33 -6.96 2.89
N ASN A 272 -2.38 -7.39 2.06
CA ASN A 272 -1.65 -6.51 1.17
C ASN A 272 -1.69 -7.09 -0.25
N HIS A 273 -2.03 -6.26 -1.21
CA HIS A 273 -2.04 -6.60 -2.62
C HIS A 273 -1.43 -5.45 -3.40
N GLY A 274 -0.60 -5.78 -4.36
CA GLY A 274 0.05 -4.76 -5.16
C GLY A 274 1.03 -5.32 -6.18
N SER A 275 1.77 -4.45 -6.80
CA SER A 275 2.57 -4.76 -7.97
C SER A 275 3.80 -3.86 -8.10
N LEU A 276 4.65 -4.19 -9.07
CA LEU A 276 5.77 -3.36 -9.50
C LEU A 276 5.45 -2.68 -10.84
N MET A 277 5.86 -1.43 -10.99
CA MET A 277 5.83 -0.73 -12.28
C MET A 277 7.04 0.18 -12.43
N LYS A 278 7.66 0.11 -13.60
CA LYS A 278 8.66 1.09 -14.02
C LYS A 278 7.97 2.27 -14.70
N ILE A 279 8.21 3.48 -14.19
CA ILE A 279 7.71 4.71 -14.79
C ILE A 279 8.94 5.58 -15.09
N ASN A 280 9.19 5.84 -16.36
CA ASN A 280 10.44 6.43 -16.84
C ASN A 280 11.64 5.61 -16.32
N ASP A 281 12.55 6.20 -15.55
CA ASP A 281 13.76 5.53 -15.06
C ASP A 281 13.63 4.98 -13.63
N GLN A 282 12.48 5.17 -12.97
CA GLN A 282 12.24 4.75 -11.60
C GLN A 282 11.28 3.57 -11.52
N TRP A 283 11.62 2.56 -10.71
CA TRP A 283 10.71 1.50 -10.29
C TRP A 283 9.95 1.93 -9.05
N TYR A 284 8.69 1.52 -9.00
CA TYR A 284 7.80 1.73 -7.86
C TYR A 284 7.12 0.43 -7.47
N VAL A 285 6.93 0.22 -6.16
CA VAL A 285 5.98 -0.75 -5.64
C VAL A 285 4.67 -0.02 -5.33
N PHE A 286 3.58 -0.54 -5.87
CA PHE A 286 2.22 -0.13 -5.57
C PHE A 286 1.64 -1.15 -4.59
N TYR A 287 0.95 -0.68 -3.58
CA TYR A 287 0.36 -1.53 -2.54
C TYR A 287 -0.83 -0.80 -1.91
N HIS A 288 -1.44 -1.34 -0.86
CA HIS A 288 -2.46 -0.63 -0.12
C HIS A 288 -2.22 -0.67 1.39
N ARG A 289 -2.82 0.27 2.11
CA ARG A 289 -2.88 0.30 3.57
C ARG A 289 -4.33 0.33 4.04
N GLN A 290 -4.57 -0.30 5.18
CA GLN A 290 -5.80 -0.13 5.94
C GLN A 290 -5.74 1.20 6.67
N THR A 291 -6.58 2.15 6.30
CA THR A 291 -6.56 3.51 6.85
C THR A 291 -7.65 3.77 7.89
N GLY A 292 -8.63 2.88 8.00
CA GLY A 292 -9.67 2.92 9.02
C GLY A 292 -9.28 2.25 10.34
N CYS A 293 -10.27 1.85 11.12
CA CYS A 293 -10.10 1.16 12.40
C CYS A 293 -10.12 -0.38 12.29
N ASP A 294 -10.22 -0.92 11.10
CA ASP A 294 -10.29 -2.34 10.79
C ASP A 294 -9.58 -2.66 9.48
N GLU A 295 -9.70 -3.90 8.99
CA GLU A 295 -9.07 -4.37 7.75
C GLU A 295 -9.71 -3.83 6.46
N PHE A 296 -10.77 -3.07 6.57
CA PHE A 296 -11.46 -2.43 5.46
C PHE A 296 -10.96 -1.01 5.22
N ALA A 297 -11.62 -0.24 4.37
CA ALA A 297 -11.24 1.13 4.02
C ALA A 297 -9.77 1.22 3.53
N ARG A 298 -9.41 0.37 2.60
CA ARG A 298 -8.06 0.25 2.06
C ARG A 298 -7.79 1.34 1.01
N GLN A 299 -6.65 2.00 1.10
CA GLN A 299 -6.25 3.07 0.19
C GLN A 299 -4.94 2.77 -0.52
N ALA A 300 -4.84 3.21 -1.77
CA ALA A 300 -3.71 2.97 -2.65
C ALA A 300 -2.46 3.77 -2.23
N MET A 301 -1.32 3.07 -2.13
CA MET A 301 -0.02 3.58 -1.73
C MET A 301 1.04 3.27 -2.76
N VAL A 302 2.11 4.03 -2.75
CA VAL A 302 3.26 3.84 -3.65
C VAL A 302 4.55 4.23 -2.98
N GLU A 303 5.61 3.42 -3.20
CA GLU A 303 6.96 3.79 -2.78
C GLU A 303 7.94 3.56 -3.92
N PRO A 304 8.96 4.39 -4.08
CA PRO A 304 10.06 4.10 -4.98
C PRO A 304 10.84 2.89 -4.47
N VAL A 305 11.26 2.03 -5.40
CA VAL A 305 12.11 0.87 -5.11
C VAL A 305 13.34 0.87 -5.98
N ASP A 306 14.45 0.37 -5.44
CA ASP A 306 15.62 0.06 -6.22
C ASP A 306 15.50 -1.33 -6.84
N VAL A 307 16.08 -1.51 -8.02
CA VAL A 307 16.15 -2.78 -8.73
C VAL A 307 17.55 -2.99 -9.28
N ALA A 308 18.18 -4.09 -8.91
CA ALA A 308 19.51 -4.45 -9.39
C ALA A 308 19.60 -5.95 -9.74
N VAL A 309 20.50 -6.30 -10.64
CA VAL A 309 20.83 -7.69 -10.97
C VAL A 309 22.28 -7.93 -10.58
N GLY A 310 22.52 -8.90 -9.72
CA GLY A 310 23.86 -9.32 -9.30
C GLY A 310 24.57 -10.12 -10.40
N LYS A 311 25.89 -10.29 -10.26
CA LYS A 311 26.71 -11.09 -11.18
C LYS A 311 26.30 -12.57 -11.27
N ASP A 312 25.68 -13.08 -10.22
CA ASP A 312 25.09 -14.43 -10.16
C ASP A 312 23.75 -14.54 -10.90
N GLY A 313 23.25 -13.42 -11.43
CA GLY A 313 21.97 -13.32 -12.11
C GLY A 313 20.77 -13.18 -11.17
N LYS A 314 20.96 -13.15 -9.84
CA LYS A 314 19.91 -12.89 -8.88
C LYS A 314 19.43 -11.44 -9.04
N ILE A 315 18.11 -11.24 -8.97
CA ILE A 315 17.52 -9.91 -8.93
C ILE A 315 17.21 -9.49 -7.49
N TYR A 316 17.49 -8.23 -7.18
CA TYR A 316 17.25 -7.59 -5.90
C TYR A 316 16.26 -6.46 -6.12
N ILE A 317 15.22 -6.38 -5.28
CA ILE A 317 14.16 -5.37 -5.36
C ILE A 317 13.84 -4.88 -3.96
N GLY A 318 13.77 -3.56 -3.75
CA GLY A 318 13.49 -2.93 -2.48
C GLY A 318 14.53 -1.90 -2.09
N LYS A 319 14.91 -1.89 -0.82
CA LYS A 319 16.03 -1.09 -0.29
C LYS A 319 17.31 -1.92 -0.42
N ILE A 320 18.17 -1.58 -1.37
CA ILE A 320 19.32 -2.44 -1.72
C ILE A 320 20.59 -1.99 -1.00
N GLU A 321 21.26 -2.93 -0.35
CA GLU A 321 22.60 -2.78 0.19
C GLU A 321 23.64 -3.23 -0.85
N TYR A 322 24.73 -2.46 -0.96
CA TYR A 322 25.82 -2.73 -1.91
C TYR A 322 27.16 -2.93 -1.18
N GLU A 323 27.90 -3.95 -1.60
CA GLU A 323 29.30 -4.14 -1.20
C GLU A 323 30.20 -4.21 -2.45
N GLY A 324 31.23 -3.38 -2.50
CA GLY A 324 32.13 -3.33 -3.66
C GLY A 324 31.42 -3.01 -4.99
N GLY A 325 30.26 -2.36 -4.95
CA GLY A 325 29.42 -2.04 -6.11
C GLY A 325 28.47 -3.17 -6.55
N GLU A 326 28.42 -4.29 -5.83
CA GLU A 326 27.51 -5.40 -6.07
C GLU A 326 26.34 -5.38 -5.09
N PRO A 327 25.10 -5.67 -5.52
CA PRO A 327 23.98 -5.81 -4.61
C PRO A 327 24.15 -7.09 -3.78
N VAL A 328 24.06 -6.98 -2.47
CA VAL A 328 24.26 -8.11 -1.54
C VAL A 328 22.99 -8.48 -0.78
N LYS A 329 22.11 -7.51 -0.54
CA LYS A 329 20.87 -7.69 0.19
C LYS A 329 19.82 -6.69 -0.28
N SER A 330 18.55 -7.06 -0.18
CA SER A 330 17.42 -6.13 -0.27
C SER A 330 16.50 -6.31 0.92
N ASP A 331 15.98 -5.21 1.42
CA ASP A 331 14.98 -5.14 2.49
C ASP A 331 13.71 -4.44 2.00
N VAL A 332 12.66 -4.51 2.81
CA VAL A 332 11.42 -3.75 2.57
C VAL A 332 11.70 -2.25 2.48
N VAL A 333 10.99 -1.56 1.61
CA VAL A 333 11.06 -0.10 1.51
C VAL A 333 10.37 0.56 2.68
N ASP A 334 10.83 1.75 3.04
CA ASP A 334 10.22 2.53 4.10
C ASP A 334 8.81 2.98 3.68
N MET A 335 7.83 2.76 4.53
CA MET A 335 6.49 3.31 4.33
C MET A 335 6.53 4.82 4.56
N THR A 336 6.05 5.61 3.59
CA THR A 336 6.14 7.07 3.63
C THR A 336 4.79 7.77 3.46
N SER A 337 4.76 9.06 3.80
CA SER A 337 3.67 9.97 3.49
C SER A 337 3.87 10.66 2.13
N GLN A 338 5.11 10.67 1.61
CA GLN A 338 5.46 11.47 0.44
C GLN A 338 4.98 10.90 -0.88
N GLY A 339 4.86 9.56 -1.01
CA GLY A 339 4.44 8.93 -2.25
C GLY A 339 5.28 9.38 -3.46
N PHE A 340 4.65 10.01 -4.45
CA PHE A 340 5.32 10.52 -5.65
C PHE A 340 6.06 11.85 -5.47
N TYR A 341 5.96 12.49 -4.31
CA TYR A 341 6.73 13.70 -4.00
C TYR A 341 8.18 13.33 -3.63
N LYS A 342 9.05 13.12 -4.62
CA LYS A 342 10.42 12.61 -4.44
C LYS A 342 11.26 13.39 -3.44
N ASP A 343 11.07 14.72 -3.39
CA ASP A 343 11.80 15.61 -2.49
C ASP A 343 11.15 15.77 -1.12
N GLY A 344 10.05 15.07 -0.86
CA GLY A 344 9.20 15.21 0.32
C GLY A 344 8.01 16.15 0.07
N LEU A 345 7.03 16.09 0.97
CA LEU A 345 5.87 16.99 0.95
C LEU A 345 6.32 18.42 1.28
N ASP A 346 5.75 19.41 0.62
CA ASP A 346 5.99 20.83 0.96
C ASP A 346 5.52 21.09 2.40
N ALA A 347 6.45 21.33 3.32
CA ALA A 347 6.15 21.57 4.73
C ALA A 347 5.26 22.82 4.95
N PHE A 348 5.25 23.77 4.00
CA PHE A 348 4.47 25.00 4.06
C PHE A 348 3.05 24.84 3.48
N ALA A 349 2.75 23.68 2.88
CA ALA A 349 1.39 23.34 2.47
C ALA A 349 0.50 22.99 3.69
N ILE A 350 -0.81 22.99 3.49
CA ILE A 350 -1.75 22.37 4.44
C ILE A 350 -1.74 20.87 4.19
N ILE A 351 -1.28 20.12 5.18
CA ILE A 351 -1.13 18.67 5.10
C ILE A 351 -2.19 18.02 6.01
N SER A 352 -3.00 17.14 5.42
CA SER A 352 -3.97 16.36 6.20
C SER A 352 -3.26 15.29 7.05
N ALA A 353 -3.79 15.05 8.24
CA ALA A 353 -3.35 13.95 9.09
C ALA A 353 -3.57 12.58 8.44
N GLY A 354 -4.48 12.46 7.48
CA GLY A 354 -4.72 11.26 6.69
C GLY A 354 -3.53 10.76 5.88
N TYR A 355 -2.50 11.58 5.67
CA TYR A 355 -1.23 11.17 5.05
C TYR A 355 -0.23 10.55 6.04
N THR A 356 -0.62 10.31 7.29
CA THR A 356 0.28 9.68 8.26
C THR A 356 0.76 8.31 7.79
N CYS A 357 2.02 7.99 8.06
CA CYS A 357 2.62 6.69 7.81
C CYS A 357 3.10 6.00 9.09
N HIS A 358 2.76 6.56 10.25
CA HIS A 358 3.14 6.06 11.57
C HIS A 358 2.07 6.44 12.59
N MET A 359 1.50 5.46 13.27
CA MET A 359 0.50 5.63 14.33
C MET A 359 0.81 4.66 15.47
N TYR A 360 1.85 4.99 16.25
CA TYR A 360 2.19 4.22 17.44
C TYR A 360 1.37 4.71 18.64
N ASP A 361 0.73 3.79 19.37
CA ASP A 361 -0.18 4.12 20.46
C ASP A 361 0.52 4.35 21.83
N GLY A 362 1.84 4.18 21.90
CA GLY A 362 2.62 4.37 23.11
C GLY A 362 2.51 3.25 24.15
N THR A 363 1.72 2.20 23.90
CA THR A 363 1.48 1.14 24.91
C THR A 363 2.62 0.14 25.05
N GLY A 364 3.57 0.14 24.11
CA GLY A 364 4.63 -0.89 24.03
C GLY A 364 4.12 -2.24 23.58
N LYS A 365 2.88 -2.31 23.07
CA LYS A 365 2.25 -3.53 22.57
C LYS A 365 2.08 -3.43 21.05
N HIS A 366 1.99 -4.60 20.42
CA HIS A 366 1.73 -4.66 18.99
C HIS A 366 0.41 -3.97 18.64
N ASN A 367 0.45 -3.13 17.62
CA ASN A 367 -0.73 -2.57 16.98
C ASN A 367 -1.26 -3.63 16.01
N TYR A 368 -2.00 -4.58 16.52
CA TYR A 368 -2.30 -5.82 15.84
C TYR A 368 -3.81 -5.95 15.61
N LEU A 369 -4.19 -6.16 14.35
CA LEU A 369 -5.52 -6.65 14.02
C LEU A 369 -5.47 -8.17 14.09
N ASP A 370 -6.02 -8.76 15.12
CA ASP A 370 -6.24 -10.19 15.16
C ASP A 370 -7.56 -10.50 14.42
N ASN A 371 -7.44 -10.89 13.16
CA ASN A 371 -8.57 -11.28 12.35
C ASN A 371 -9.28 -12.53 12.87
N ALA A 372 -8.61 -13.34 13.72
CA ALA A 372 -9.19 -14.57 14.26
C ALA A 372 -10.21 -14.32 15.38
N GLU A 373 -10.13 -13.18 16.08
CA GLU A 373 -11.02 -12.84 17.18
C GLU A 373 -11.99 -11.69 16.87
N GLY A 374 -12.10 -11.32 15.60
CA GLY A 374 -12.87 -10.15 15.21
C GLY A 374 -12.15 -8.85 15.54
N THR A 375 -12.29 -7.95 14.72
CA THR A 375 -11.74 -6.62 14.62
C THR A 375 -11.49 -5.91 15.95
N ASN A 376 -10.39 -5.17 16.03
CA ASN A 376 -10.16 -4.16 17.05
C ASN A 376 -11.15 -2.97 17.02
N ARG A 377 -12.35 -3.15 16.46
CA ARG A 377 -13.39 -2.11 16.38
C ARG A 377 -13.78 -1.55 17.74
N ASP A 378 -13.64 -2.36 18.79
CA ASP A 378 -13.93 -1.96 20.17
C ASP A 378 -12.72 -1.32 20.87
N VAL A 379 -11.54 -1.38 20.28
CA VAL A 379 -10.34 -0.76 20.84
C VAL A 379 -10.20 0.63 20.25
N ARG A 380 -10.45 1.65 21.08
CA ARG A 380 -10.25 3.06 20.70
C ARG A 380 -8.76 3.38 20.59
N ARG A 381 -8.17 3.10 19.45
CA ARG A 381 -6.79 3.45 19.08
C ARG A 381 -6.78 4.51 18.00
N ALA A 382 -5.70 5.26 17.93
CA ALA A 382 -5.49 6.22 16.86
C ALA A 382 -5.65 5.56 15.48
N HIS A 383 -6.53 6.11 14.66
CA HIS A 383 -6.79 5.66 13.30
C HIS A 383 -7.27 6.82 12.41
N ILE A 384 -7.13 6.67 11.10
CA ILE A 384 -7.69 7.63 10.16
C ILE A 384 -9.19 7.40 10.07
N LYS A 385 -9.97 8.45 10.29
CA LYS A 385 -11.43 8.39 10.08
C LYS A 385 -11.73 8.42 8.58
N PRO A 386 -12.29 7.36 7.99
CA PRO A 386 -12.64 7.37 6.58
C PRO A 386 -13.60 8.51 6.23
N VAL A 387 -13.31 9.21 5.14
CA VAL A 387 -14.13 10.29 4.61
C VAL A 387 -14.69 9.92 3.24
N TYR A 388 -15.77 10.58 2.81
CA TYR A 388 -16.42 10.32 1.53
C TYR A 388 -16.27 11.49 0.56
N GLU A 389 -15.74 12.61 1.03
CA GLU A 389 -15.49 13.83 0.24
C GLU A 389 -14.46 14.71 0.95
N GLY A 390 -13.96 15.73 0.26
CA GLY A 390 -13.02 16.69 0.80
C GLY A 390 -11.56 16.26 0.71
N ASN A 391 -10.65 17.14 1.17
CA ASN A 391 -9.21 16.96 1.06
C ASN A 391 -8.54 16.77 2.42
N SER A 392 -9.31 16.45 3.45
CA SER A 392 -8.79 16.15 4.79
C SER A 392 -9.49 14.91 5.35
N ALA A 393 -8.69 14.04 5.98
CA ALA A 393 -9.14 12.91 6.75
C ALA A 393 -8.43 12.96 8.11
N PRO A 394 -9.13 13.16 9.23
CA PRO A 394 -8.50 13.32 10.52
C PRO A 394 -8.01 11.98 11.07
N VAL A 395 -6.93 12.01 11.85
CA VAL A 395 -6.60 10.94 12.79
C VAL A 395 -7.37 11.19 14.08
N VAL A 396 -8.17 10.21 14.48
CA VAL A 396 -9.05 10.26 15.65
C VAL A 396 -8.61 9.27 16.71
N ASP A 397 -9.23 9.33 17.89
CA ASP A 397 -8.97 8.46 19.04
C ASP A 397 -7.50 8.46 19.51
N ILE A 398 -6.78 9.59 19.34
CA ILE A 398 -5.40 9.74 19.76
C ILE A 398 -5.34 9.76 21.31
N GLN A 399 -4.65 8.81 21.89
CA GLN A 399 -4.50 8.61 23.33
C GLN A 399 -3.17 9.16 23.85
N SER A 400 -3.00 9.16 25.19
CA SER A 400 -1.73 9.51 25.84
C SER A 400 -0.61 8.54 25.46
N GLY A 401 0.55 9.06 25.12
CA GLY A 401 1.72 8.30 24.65
C GLY A 401 1.74 8.02 23.14
N ALA A 402 0.66 8.33 22.42
CA ALA A 402 0.62 8.12 20.98
C ALA A 402 1.57 9.06 20.22
N THR A 403 2.14 8.54 19.13
CA THR A 403 2.90 9.32 18.14
C THR A 403 2.30 9.14 16.75
N ILE A 404 2.10 10.27 16.05
CA ILE A 404 1.57 10.34 14.68
C ILE A 404 2.67 10.92 13.79
N GLY A 405 3.14 10.15 12.81
CA GLY A 405 4.34 10.49 12.06
C GLY A 405 4.12 10.63 10.56
N PHE A 406 4.92 11.50 9.95
CA PHE A 406 4.88 11.84 8.52
C PHE A 406 6.30 11.81 7.94
N ARG A 407 6.53 11.02 6.90
CA ARG A 407 7.82 10.86 6.23
C ARG A 407 7.65 11.10 4.73
N TYR A 408 8.30 12.03 4.09
CA TYR A 408 9.15 13.09 4.59
C TYR A 408 8.57 14.44 4.19
N LEU A 409 8.91 15.48 4.96
CA LEU A 409 8.57 16.88 4.66
C LEU A 409 9.82 17.63 4.21
N ASN A 410 9.64 18.54 3.26
CA ASN A 410 10.70 19.41 2.74
C ASN A 410 10.49 20.84 3.23
N PHE A 411 11.41 21.31 4.06
CA PHE A 411 11.45 22.68 4.62
C PHE A 411 12.27 23.63 3.75
N GLY A 412 12.89 23.14 2.67
CA GLY A 412 13.76 23.95 1.82
C GLY A 412 14.94 24.54 2.59
N ASN A 413 15.64 25.47 1.93
CA ASN A 413 16.76 26.20 2.57
C ASN A 413 16.27 27.35 3.45
N GLY A 414 15.07 27.85 3.20
CA GLY A 414 14.46 28.93 3.96
C GLY A 414 14.06 28.52 5.37
N GLY A 415 13.63 27.29 5.50
CA GLY A 415 13.24 26.66 6.76
C GLY A 415 12.05 27.27 7.46
N ALA A 416 11.53 26.58 8.46
CA ALA A 416 10.39 26.95 9.28
C ALA A 416 10.79 27.32 10.70
N SER A 417 10.09 28.26 11.31
CA SER A 417 10.24 28.67 12.72
C SER A 417 8.96 28.51 13.53
N LYS A 418 7.86 28.16 12.86
CA LYS A 418 6.56 27.94 13.49
C LYS A 418 5.90 26.70 12.92
N ALA A 419 5.00 26.11 13.69
CA ALA A 419 4.10 25.06 13.24
C ALA A 419 2.68 25.35 13.74
N THR A 420 1.69 24.98 12.94
CA THR A 420 0.27 25.04 13.34
C THR A 420 -0.35 23.68 13.10
N ILE A 421 -1.03 23.15 14.11
CA ILE A 421 -1.86 21.95 14.02
C ILE A 421 -3.31 22.31 14.27
N THR A 422 -4.23 21.65 13.56
CA THR A 422 -5.68 21.79 13.77
C THR A 422 -6.30 20.45 14.12
N GLY A 423 -7.40 20.47 14.87
CA GLY A 423 -8.06 19.25 15.30
C GLY A 423 -8.99 19.47 16.49
N ASP A 424 -8.93 18.53 17.44
CA ASP A 424 -9.63 18.61 18.72
C ASP A 424 -8.64 18.27 19.85
N PHE A 425 -8.23 19.28 20.60
CA PHE A 425 -7.22 19.15 21.65
C PHE A 425 -7.85 19.49 22.99
N PRO A 426 -8.33 18.49 23.74
CA PRO A 426 -8.89 18.71 25.06
C PRO A 426 -7.87 19.34 26.03
N LYS A 427 -8.35 20.14 26.96
CA LYS A 427 -7.53 20.73 28.02
C LYS A 427 -6.63 19.67 28.69
N GLY A 428 -5.36 20.00 28.84
CA GLY A 428 -4.36 19.14 29.47
C GLY A 428 -3.60 18.25 28.51
N PHE A 429 -3.99 18.16 27.23
CA PHE A 429 -3.12 17.53 26.23
C PHE A 429 -1.89 18.38 25.97
N LYS A 430 -0.74 17.74 26.08
CA LYS A 430 0.55 18.29 25.69
C LYS A 430 0.98 17.64 24.38
N VAL A 431 1.29 18.46 23.38
CA VAL A 431 1.77 17.97 22.07
C VAL A 431 3.23 18.40 21.92
N SER A 432 4.09 17.44 21.57
CA SER A 432 5.49 17.69 21.21
C SER A 432 5.73 17.39 19.74
N ILE A 433 6.56 18.18 19.07
CA ILE A 433 7.03 17.95 17.70
C ILE A 433 8.44 17.35 17.79
N ARG A 434 8.62 16.18 17.17
CA ARG A 434 9.90 15.47 17.07
C ARG A 434 10.36 15.36 15.62
N LEU A 435 11.67 15.28 15.42
CA LEU A 435 12.26 15.13 14.09
C LEU A 435 12.95 13.77 13.93
N ASP A 436 12.84 13.24 12.73
CA ASP A 436 13.56 12.11 12.13
C ASP A 436 13.24 10.73 12.72
N SER A 437 12.79 10.63 13.96
CA SER A 437 12.24 9.40 14.52
C SER A 437 11.15 9.70 15.57
N TYR A 438 10.34 8.69 15.90
CA TYR A 438 9.26 8.80 16.88
C TYR A 438 9.80 9.15 18.29
N ASP A 439 11.04 8.81 18.61
CA ASP A 439 11.78 9.13 19.84
C ASP A 439 12.87 10.20 19.60
N GLY A 440 12.87 10.84 18.43
CA GLY A 440 13.86 11.81 17.99
C GLY A 440 13.83 13.12 18.78
N LYS A 441 14.69 14.05 18.38
CA LYS A 441 14.83 15.36 19.02
C LYS A 441 13.49 16.10 19.04
N VAL A 442 13.08 16.56 20.23
CA VAL A 442 11.97 17.49 20.41
C VAL A 442 12.39 18.89 19.98
N VAL A 443 11.61 19.54 19.14
CA VAL A 443 11.86 20.89 18.60
C VAL A 443 10.78 21.89 18.99
N ALA A 444 9.69 21.44 19.57
CA ALA A 444 8.67 22.28 20.20
C ALA A 444 7.80 21.43 21.11
N THR A 445 7.26 22.06 22.17
CA THR A 445 6.24 21.44 23.03
C THR A 445 5.24 22.50 23.46
N LYS A 446 3.94 22.18 23.40
CA LYS A 446 2.89 23.05 23.88
C LYS A 446 1.73 22.26 24.47
N ALA A 447 1.18 22.76 25.57
CA ALA A 447 -0.02 22.21 26.20
C ALA A 447 -1.26 23.01 25.79
N ALA A 448 -2.40 22.33 25.63
CA ALA A 448 -3.70 22.95 25.52
C ALA A 448 -4.16 23.38 26.92
N GLU A 449 -4.13 24.68 27.21
CA GLU A 449 -4.55 25.24 28.50
C GLU A 449 -6.07 25.24 28.66
N GLU A 450 -6.79 25.22 27.56
CA GLU A 450 -8.24 25.04 27.43
C GLU A 450 -8.52 24.10 26.25
N ASP A 451 -9.77 23.71 26.04
CA ASP A 451 -10.16 22.96 24.84
C ASP A 451 -9.89 23.78 23.59
N ALA A 452 -9.01 23.28 22.72
CA ALA A 452 -8.52 24.03 21.57
C ALA A 452 -8.81 23.28 20.25
N LYS A 453 -9.07 24.05 19.19
CA LYS A 453 -9.19 23.54 17.81
C LYS A 453 -7.90 23.78 17.01
N GLU A 454 -7.01 24.57 17.53
CA GLU A 454 -5.75 24.92 16.91
C GLU A 454 -4.68 25.07 17.99
N ILE A 455 -3.48 24.60 17.69
CA ILE A 455 -2.27 24.86 18.51
C ILE A 455 -1.19 25.41 17.59
N VAL A 456 -0.66 26.59 17.93
CA VAL A 456 0.48 27.22 17.25
C VAL A 456 1.73 27.06 18.09
N PHE A 457 2.80 26.55 17.49
CA PHE A 457 4.11 26.35 18.12
C PHE A 457 5.10 27.39 17.61
N GLU A 458 5.91 27.92 18.49
CA GLU A 458 7.20 28.50 18.14
C GLU A 458 8.23 27.36 18.23
N LEU A 459 9.04 27.17 17.19
CA LEU A 459 10.04 26.11 17.16
C LEU A 459 11.31 26.57 17.91
N ASP A 460 11.93 25.67 18.68
CA ASP A 460 13.14 25.95 19.45
C ASP A 460 14.33 26.30 18.54
N GLU A 461 14.30 25.81 17.31
CA GLU A 461 15.27 26.11 16.26
C GLU A 461 14.60 26.10 14.89
N LYS A 462 15.24 26.75 13.93
CA LYS A 462 14.77 26.76 12.55
C LYS A 462 15.02 25.41 11.89
N ILE A 463 13.96 24.76 11.38
CA ILE A 463 14.03 23.48 10.68
C ILE A 463 14.26 23.75 9.18
N THR A 464 15.31 23.16 8.59
CA THR A 464 15.63 23.29 7.15
C THR A 464 15.93 21.93 6.54
N GLY A 465 15.73 21.79 5.21
CA GLY A 465 16.03 20.53 4.52
C GLY A 465 14.85 19.55 4.54
N LYS A 466 15.15 18.26 4.49
CA LYS A 466 14.16 17.18 4.44
C LYS A 466 14.18 16.38 5.75
N HIS A 467 13.04 16.32 6.42
CA HIS A 467 12.88 15.64 7.71
C HIS A 467 11.63 14.80 7.77
N ALA A 468 11.65 13.75 8.60
CA ALA A 468 10.44 13.15 9.12
C ALA A 468 9.96 13.97 10.33
N VAL A 469 8.63 14.09 10.49
CA VAL A 469 8.00 14.84 11.58
C VAL A 469 7.05 13.94 12.34
N TYR A 470 7.13 13.97 13.66
CA TYR A 470 6.26 13.19 14.54
C TYR A 470 5.61 14.10 15.57
N PHE A 471 4.31 13.97 15.74
CA PHE A 471 3.56 14.60 16.82
C PHE A 471 3.32 13.59 17.94
N GLU A 472 3.88 13.84 19.10
CA GLU A 472 3.68 13.05 20.31
C GLU A 472 2.61 13.69 21.18
N PHE A 473 1.64 12.90 21.64
CA PHE A 473 0.51 13.36 22.43
C PHE A 473 0.59 12.77 23.84
N VAL A 474 0.56 13.62 24.87
CA VAL A 474 0.63 13.19 26.28
C VAL A 474 -0.45 13.92 27.07
N THR A 475 -1.18 13.18 27.92
CA THR A 475 -2.12 13.72 28.90
C THR A 475 -2.08 12.90 30.19
N GLU A 476 -2.45 13.53 31.31
CA GLU A 476 -2.60 12.83 32.59
C GLU A 476 -3.92 12.03 32.71
N ASN A 477 -4.86 12.26 31.79
CA ASN A 477 -6.16 11.60 31.78
C ASN A 477 -6.25 10.58 30.63
N ASP A 478 -6.05 9.32 30.93
CA ASP A 478 -6.05 8.22 29.95
C ASP A 478 -7.39 7.99 29.24
N GLU A 479 -8.50 8.51 29.77
CA GLU A 479 -9.81 8.43 29.14
C GLU A 479 -10.03 9.50 28.06
N THR A 480 -9.21 10.54 28.05
CA THR A 480 -9.33 11.64 27.10
C THR A 480 -8.71 11.25 25.76
N ARG A 481 -9.36 11.68 24.66
CA ARG A 481 -8.89 11.45 23.29
C ARG A 481 -8.74 12.77 22.55
N SER A 482 -7.75 12.85 21.69
CA SER A 482 -7.49 14.00 20.81
C SER A 482 -7.76 13.63 19.35
N VAL A 483 -7.88 14.64 18.51
CA VAL A 483 -8.01 14.55 17.06
C VAL A 483 -6.96 15.44 16.41
N LEU A 484 -6.27 14.93 15.41
CA LEU A 484 -5.40 15.70 14.52
C LEU A 484 -6.03 15.73 13.13
N ASP A 485 -6.32 16.92 12.62
CA ASP A 485 -6.96 17.10 11.29
C ASP A 485 -5.94 17.53 10.23
N THR A 486 -5.27 18.66 10.45
CA THR A 486 -4.24 19.16 9.53
C THR A 486 -3.07 19.75 10.29
N PHE A 487 -1.98 19.94 9.57
CA PHE A 487 -0.84 20.72 10.05
C PHE A 487 -0.15 21.49 8.92
N THR A 488 0.63 22.49 9.29
CA THR A 488 1.45 23.29 8.38
C THR A 488 2.59 23.95 9.14
N PHE A 489 3.64 24.34 8.44
CA PHE A 489 4.77 25.07 8.98
C PHE A 489 4.88 26.47 8.37
N ASP A 490 5.59 27.39 9.08
CA ASP A 490 5.85 28.77 8.66
C ASP A 490 7.27 29.22 8.97
#